data_b4a1a17e318cf39561a11b392e574418
#
_entry.id   b4a1a17e318cf39561a11b392e574418
#
_cell.length_a   1.000
_cell.length_b   1.000
_cell.length_c   1.000
_cell.angle_alpha   90.00
_cell.angle_beta   90.00
_cell.angle_gamma   90.00
#
_symmetry.space_group_name_H-M   'P 1'
#
loop_
_entity.id
_entity.type
_entity.pdbx_description
1 polymer ?
#
loop_
_entity_poly.entity_id
_entity_poly.type
_entity_poly.pdbx_seq_one_letter_code
_entity_poly.pdbx_strand_id
1 'polypeptide(L)'
;ILQVTQQCNFRCAYCPYTLAEFDSQRGHTSKTMTLSTAKAAVDFFAEHSSNQNDVCIGFYGGEPLLEFDLIKQIVDYSEKVFLGKNLTYTITTNGSLFTTDNIRFLNDHAFGILISLDGPPEIHNRSRKFAATGKGTFSVIEKNLKMIKEQCPALLDKIMFNVVVDPRYSCNKLHEMFSENEMFSGLNIQSTLIDDFFSIEKVVPDEVYVIEQAIN
;
A
#
# COMPACT_ATOMS: atom_id res chain seq x y z
N ILE A 1 -8.72 -9.71 4.80
CA ILE A 1 -7.39 -9.29 4.26
C ILE A 1 -6.48 -10.50 4.28
N LEU A 2 -5.77 -10.75 3.16
CA LEU A 2 -4.78 -11.81 3.01
C LEU A 2 -3.37 -11.20 3.01
N GLN A 3 -2.56 -11.59 3.99
CA GLN A 3 -1.14 -11.23 4.03
C GLN A 3 -0.37 -12.26 3.20
N VAL A 4 -0.18 -11.98 1.91
CA VAL A 4 0.39 -12.94 0.96
C VAL A 4 1.89 -13.17 1.14
N THR A 5 2.63 -12.21 1.71
CA THR A 5 4.07 -12.34 1.97
C THR A 5 4.51 -11.46 3.14
N GLN A 6 5.60 -11.85 3.80
CA GLN A 6 6.35 -11.00 4.74
C GLN A 6 7.55 -10.30 4.08
N GLN A 7 7.85 -10.67 2.84
CA GLN A 7 8.94 -10.04 2.09
C GLN A 7 8.55 -8.64 1.65
N CYS A 8 9.53 -7.73 1.68
CA CYS A 8 9.39 -6.39 1.13
C CYS A 8 10.72 -5.95 0.53
N ASN A 9 10.67 -5.30 -0.61
CA ASN A 9 11.84 -4.70 -1.25
C ASN A 9 12.22 -3.33 -0.67
N PHE A 10 11.42 -2.81 0.30
CA PHE A 10 11.73 -1.60 1.08
C PHE A 10 12.14 -1.94 2.52
N ARG A 11 12.80 -0.97 3.17
CA ARG A 11 13.05 -0.91 4.62
C ARG A 11 12.67 0.49 5.10
N CYS A 12 11.37 0.69 5.33
CA CYS A 12 10.87 1.96 5.83
C CYS A 12 11.21 2.12 7.31
N ALA A 13 11.69 3.31 7.72
CA ALA A 13 12.19 3.56 9.06
C ALA A 13 11.14 3.39 10.17
N TYR A 14 9.88 3.62 9.87
CA TYR A 14 8.75 3.47 10.79
C TYR A 14 7.97 2.15 10.62
N CYS A 15 8.42 1.26 9.74
CA CYS A 15 7.68 0.03 9.47
C CYS A 15 7.78 -0.94 10.66
N PRO A 16 6.66 -1.41 11.23
CA PRO A 16 6.69 -2.34 12.36
C PRO A 16 7.40 -3.65 12.03
N TYR A 17 7.45 -4.04 10.74
CA TYR A 17 8.20 -5.21 10.29
C TYR A 17 9.72 -4.98 10.22
N THR A 18 10.19 -3.73 10.17
CA THR A 18 11.62 -3.39 10.17
C THR A 18 12.21 -3.49 11.58
N LEU A 19 11.40 -3.27 12.60
CA LEU A 19 11.79 -3.23 14.01
C LEU A 19 11.63 -4.60 14.70
N ALA A 20 11.91 -5.68 14.01
CA ALA A 20 11.73 -7.06 14.44
C ALA A 20 12.44 -7.46 15.76
N GLU A 21 13.16 -6.57 16.43
CA GLU A 21 13.73 -6.82 17.76
C GLU A 21 12.66 -7.03 18.85
N PHE A 22 11.42 -6.56 18.61
CA PHE A 22 10.34 -6.61 19.60
C PHE A 22 9.33 -7.74 19.39
N ASP A 23 9.21 -8.28 18.17
CA ASP A 23 8.30 -9.41 17.87
C ASP A 23 8.82 -10.24 16.71
N SER A 24 9.40 -11.40 17.03
CA SER A 24 9.92 -12.36 16.04
C SER A 24 8.88 -12.86 15.01
N GLN A 25 7.59 -12.61 15.26
CA GLN A 25 6.50 -13.01 14.36
C GLN A 25 6.22 -11.98 13.25
N ARG A 26 6.67 -10.72 13.37
CA ARG A 26 6.37 -9.61 12.46
C ARG A 26 7.54 -9.08 11.66
N GLY A 27 8.66 -9.76 11.60
CA GLY A 27 9.84 -9.31 10.83
C GLY A 27 9.69 -9.49 9.32
N HIS A 28 10.53 -8.78 8.56
CA HIS A 28 10.72 -9.04 7.13
C HIS A 28 11.41 -10.40 6.94
N THR A 29 10.64 -11.45 6.76
CA THR A 29 11.14 -12.80 6.51
C THR A 29 10.87 -13.23 5.07
N SER A 30 11.39 -14.37 4.65
CA SER A 30 11.09 -14.98 3.36
C SER A 30 9.77 -15.76 3.32
N LYS A 31 8.93 -15.65 4.36
CA LYS A 31 7.67 -16.38 4.42
C LYS A 31 6.68 -15.82 3.41
N THR A 32 6.11 -16.70 2.62
CA THR A 32 5.01 -16.43 1.69
C THR A 32 3.83 -17.34 2.01
N MET A 33 2.62 -16.87 1.72
CA MET A 33 1.42 -17.67 1.87
C MET A 33 1.39 -18.76 0.81
N THR A 34 1.02 -19.98 1.18
CA THR A 34 0.80 -21.04 0.18
C THR A 34 -0.58 -20.90 -0.45
N LEU A 35 -0.73 -21.36 -1.69
CA LEU A 35 -2.02 -21.35 -2.36
C LEU A 35 -3.09 -22.15 -1.58
N SER A 36 -2.68 -23.24 -0.92
CA SER A 36 -3.61 -24.03 -0.07
C SER A 36 -4.11 -23.23 1.13
N THR A 37 -3.24 -22.48 1.79
CA THR A 37 -3.62 -21.57 2.88
C THR A 37 -4.55 -20.46 2.39
N ALA A 38 -4.23 -19.88 1.24
CA ALA A 38 -5.06 -18.84 0.63
C ALA A 38 -6.46 -19.35 0.30
N LYS A 39 -6.58 -20.53 -0.31
CA LYS A 39 -7.87 -21.17 -0.61
C LYS A 39 -8.69 -21.44 0.65
N ALA A 40 -8.06 -22.01 1.68
CA ALA A 40 -8.75 -22.25 2.95
C ALA A 40 -9.24 -20.94 3.61
N ALA A 41 -8.50 -19.84 3.48
CA ALA A 41 -8.94 -18.54 3.96
C ALA A 41 -10.10 -17.95 3.14
N VAL A 42 -10.11 -18.15 1.82
CA VAL A 42 -11.22 -17.77 0.94
C VAL A 42 -12.48 -18.57 1.26
N ASP A 43 -12.35 -19.89 1.45
CA ASP A 43 -13.46 -20.77 1.82
C ASP A 43 -14.05 -20.39 3.18
N PHE A 44 -13.20 -20.15 4.16
CA PHE A 44 -13.60 -19.63 5.48
C PHE A 44 -14.36 -18.31 5.36
N PHE A 45 -13.87 -17.38 4.54
CA PHE A 45 -14.54 -16.09 4.32
C PHE A 45 -15.91 -16.30 3.64
N ALA A 46 -16.00 -17.17 2.66
CA ALA A 46 -17.26 -17.47 1.96
C ALA A 46 -18.31 -18.05 2.91
N GLU A 47 -17.93 -18.99 3.77
CA GLU A 47 -18.81 -19.58 4.78
C GLU A 47 -19.36 -18.52 5.75
N HIS A 48 -18.50 -17.61 6.22
CA HIS A 48 -18.87 -16.58 7.20
C HIS A 48 -19.50 -15.32 6.59
N SER A 49 -19.52 -15.20 5.27
CA SER A 49 -20.17 -14.10 4.53
C SER A 49 -21.32 -14.56 3.65
N SER A 50 -21.92 -15.72 3.96
CA SER A 50 -23.01 -16.30 3.16
C SER A 50 -24.20 -15.34 2.97
N ASN A 51 -24.54 -14.55 3.98
CA ASN A 51 -25.64 -13.58 4.00
C ASN A 51 -25.29 -12.22 3.37
N GLN A 52 -24.05 -12.01 2.89
CA GLN A 52 -23.63 -10.76 2.28
C GLN A 52 -23.65 -10.87 0.76
N ASN A 53 -24.21 -9.87 0.08
CA ASN A 53 -24.14 -9.76 -1.37
C ASN A 53 -22.82 -9.14 -1.84
N ASP A 54 -22.29 -8.19 -1.06
CA ASP A 54 -21.03 -7.48 -1.34
C ASP A 54 -19.92 -8.05 -0.49
N VAL A 55 -18.85 -8.49 -1.13
CA VAL A 55 -17.68 -9.08 -0.47
C VAL A 55 -16.40 -8.47 -1.03
N CYS A 56 -15.40 -8.27 -0.17
CA CYS A 56 -14.14 -7.68 -0.57
C CYS A 56 -12.96 -8.50 -0.06
N ILE A 57 -12.02 -8.82 -0.94
CA ILE A 57 -10.76 -9.46 -0.59
C ILE A 57 -9.62 -8.44 -0.73
N GLY A 58 -8.96 -8.13 0.39
CA GLY A 58 -7.81 -7.24 0.42
C GLY A 58 -6.49 -8.02 0.41
N PHE A 59 -5.53 -7.58 -0.42
CA PHE A 59 -4.17 -8.11 -0.46
C PHE A 59 -3.22 -7.17 0.26
N TYR A 60 -2.43 -7.73 1.16
CA TYR A 60 -1.49 -7.02 2.01
C TYR A 60 -0.21 -7.85 2.23
N GLY A 61 0.76 -7.27 2.95
CA GLY A 61 1.97 -8.00 3.35
C GLY A 61 3.13 -7.04 3.60
N GLY A 62 4.35 -7.51 3.35
CA GLY A 62 5.48 -6.63 3.17
C GLY A 62 5.30 -5.82 1.89
N GLU A 63 5.47 -6.47 0.73
CA GLU A 63 5.05 -5.93 -0.58
C GLU A 63 4.32 -7.02 -1.36
N PRO A 64 2.99 -6.95 -1.49
CA PRO A 64 2.20 -8.01 -2.10
C PRO A 64 2.48 -8.23 -3.59
N LEU A 65 2.93 -7.22 -4.34
CA LEU A 65 3.28 -7.40 -5.76
C LEU A 65 4.51 -8.28 -5.99
N LEU A 66 5.27 -8.64 -4.95
CA LEU A 66 6.30 -9.69 -5.03
C LEU A 66 5.69 -11.07 -5.27
N GLU A 67 4.45 -11.30 -4.85
CA GLU A 67 3.72 -12.56 -4.98
C GLU A 67 2.55 -12.43 -5.97
N PHE A 68 2.76 -11.70 -7.07
CA PHE A 68 1.69 -11.37 -8.01
C PHE A 68 1.06 -12.60 -8.65
N ASP A 69 1.84 -13.65 -8.92
CA ASP A 69 1.30 -14.90 -9.46
C ASP A 69 0.40 -15.64 -8.47
N LEU A 70 0.69 -15.56 -7.17
CA LEU A 70 -0.21 -16.05 -6.13
C LEU A 70 -1.51 -15.23 -6.09
N ILE A 71 -1.41 -13.90 -6.19
CA ILE A 71 -2.60 -13.02 -6.23
C ILE A 71 -3.51 -13.42 -7.39
N LYS A 72 -2.99 -13.63 -8.60
CA LYS A 72 -3.78 -14.09 -9.76
C LYS A 72 -4.53 -15.40 -9.46
N GLN A 73 -3.83 -16.39 -8.89
CA GLN A 73 -4.43 -17.67 -8.54
C GLN A 73 -5.52 -17.55 -7.46
N ILE A 74 -5.36 -16.60 -6.52
CA ILE A 74 -6.37 -16.33 -5.49
C ILE A 74 -7.60 -15.67 -6.12
N VAL A 75 -7.41 -14.71 -7.02
CA VAL A 75 -8.51 -14.05 -7.76
C VAL A 75 -9.31 -15.09 -8.56
N ASP A 76 -8.63 -15.89 -9.38
CA ASP A 76 -9.25 -16.95 -10.18
C ASP A 76 -10.05 -17.96 -9.33
N TYR A 77 -9.57 -18.24 -8.12
CA TYR A 77 -10.26 -19.12 -7.18
C TYR A 77 -11.47 -18.43 -6.54
N SER A 78 -11.28 -17.20 -6.09
CA SER A 78 -12.31 -16.41 -5.40
C SER A 78 -13.51 -16.13 -6.28
N GLU A 79 -13.31 -15.84 -7.57
CA GLU A 79 -14.39 -15.61 -8.52
C GLU A 79 -15.32 -16.85 -8.68
N LYS A 80 -14.76 -18.06 -8.56
CA LYS A 80 -15.54 -19.30 -8.58
C LYS A 80 -16.30 -19.51 -7.28
N VAL A 81 -15.67 -19.22 -6.14
CA VAL A 81 -16.26 -19.40 -4.81
C VAL A 81 -17.40 -18.40 -4.56
N PHE A 82 -17.21 -17.16 -4.98
CA PHE A 82 -18.18 -16.07 -4.79
C PHE A 82 -19.08 -15.82 -6.01
N LEU A 83 -19.26 -16.83 -6.85
CA LEU A 83 -20.13 -16.71 -8.02
C LEU A 83 -21.54 -16.21 -7.63
N GLY A 84 -22.00 -15.14 -8.26
CA GLY A 84 -23.29 -14.52 -7.99
C GLY A 84 -23.28 -13.46 -6.88
N LYS A 85 -22.12 -13.20 -6.26
CA LYS A 85 -21.91 -12.06 -5.34
C LYS A 85 -21.18 -10.91 -6.03
N ASN A 86 -21.30 -9.72 -5.48
CA ASN A 86 -20.51 -8.55 -5.88
C ASN A 86 -19.13 -8.62 -5.21
N LEU A 87 -18.21 -9.33 -5.85
CA LEU A 87 -16.85 -9.52 -5.35
C LEU A 87 -15.94 -8.37 -5.82
N THR A 88 -15.27 -7.72 -4.89
CA THR A 88 -14.30 -6.66 -5.14
C THR A 88 -12.94 -6.99 -4.54
N TYR A 89 -11.90 -6.34 -5.04
CA TYR A 89 -10.53 -6.55 -4.57
C TYR A 89 -9.87 -5.24 -4.18
N THR A 90 -8.98 -5.31 -3.19
CA THR A 90 -8.10 -4.18 -2.84
C THR A 90 -6.67 -4.67 -2.67
N ILE A 91 -5.70 -3.79 -2.94
CA ILE A 91 -4.28 -4.07 -2.71
C ILE A 91 -3.60 -2.85 -2.09
N THR A 92 -2.82 -3.08 -1.02
CA THR A 92 -1.94 -2.06 -0.46
C THR A 92 -0.50 -2.35 -0.89
N THR A 93 0.11 -1.43 -1.63
CA THR A 93 1.44 -1.61 -2.23
C THR A 93 2.33 -0.38 -1.98
N ASN A 94 3.63 -0.59 -2.00
CA ASN A 94 4.60 0.49 -2.02
C ASN A 94 4.76 1.17 -3.41
N GLY A 95 4.08 0.66 -4.42
CA GLY A 95 4.01 1.26 -5.76
C GLY A 95 5.26 1.09 -6.64
N SER A 96 6.28 0.36 -6.18
CA SER A 96 7.54 0.26 -6.93
C SER A 96 7.59 -0.86 -7.98
N LEU A 97 6.66 -1.83 -7.92
CA LEU A 97 6.70 -3.05 -8.73
C LEU A 97 5.59 -3.10 -9.80
N PHE A 98 5.04 -1.96 -10.20
CA PHE A 98 4.09 -1.93 -11.29
C PHE A 98 4.78 -2.30 -12.61
N THR A 99 4.11 -3.15 -13.38
CA THR A 99 4.46 -3.58 -14.73
C THR A 99 3.22 -3.48 -15.62
N THR A 100 3.39 -3.48 -16.93
CA THR A 100 2.25 -3.47 -17.85
C THR A 100 1.28 -4.62 -17.57
N ASP A 101 1.79 -5.81 -17.24
CA ASP A 101 0.95 -6.98 -17.00
C ASP A 101 0.14 -6.87 -15.73
N ASN A 102 0.75 -6.43 -14.60
CA ASN A 102 -0.03 -6.29 -13.38
C ASN A 102 -0.99 -5.09 -13.42
N ILE A 103 -0.64 -4.00 -14.11
CA ILE A 103 -1.55 -2.86 -14.33
C ILE A 103 -2.82 -3.33 -15.07
N ARG A 104 -2.68 -4.09 -16.16
CA ARG A 104 -3.83 -4.63 -16.90
C ARG A 104 -4.68 -5.52 -16.03
N PHE A 105 -4.07 -6.49 -15.35
CA PHE A 105 -4.79 -7.40 -14.47
C PHE A 105 -5.56 -6.67 -13.36
N LEU A 106 -4.92 -5.72 -12.69
CA LEU A 106 -5.55 -4.94 -11.62
C LEU A 106 -6.73 -4.11 -12.16
N ASN A 107 -6.61 -3.58 -13.39
CA ASN A 107 -7.71 -2.87 -14.05
C ASN A 107 -8.85 -3.80 -14.43
N ASP A 108 -8.55 -4.94 -15.05
CA ASP A 108 -9.53 -5.90 -15.57
C ASP A 108 -10.38 -6.52 -14.44
N HIS A 109 -9.78 -6.69 -13.25
CA HIS A 109 -10.47 -7.15 -12.04
C HIS A 109 -10.92 -5.99 -11.11
N ALA A 110 -10.91 -4.74 -11.59
CA ALA A 110 -11.39 -3.56 -10.90
C ALA A 110 -10.84 -3.36 -9.47
N PHE A 111 -9.54 -3.62 -9.27
CA PHE A 111 -8.89 -3.44 -7.97
C PHE A 111 -8.94 -1.99 -7.48
N GLY A 112 -9.31 -1.79 -6.22
CA GLY A 112 -8.94 -0.60 -5.47
C GLY A 112 -7.47 -0.67 -5.05
N ILE A 113 -6.69 0.36 -5.32
CA ILE A 113 -5.24 0.35 -5.07
C ILE A 113 -4.89 1.41 -4.06
N LEU A 114 -4.28 1.00 -2.93
CA LEU A 114 -3.74 1.90 -1.93
C LEU A 114 -2.23 1.96 -2.06
N ILE A 115 -1.71 3.08 -2.58
CA ILE A 115 -0.27 3.28 -2.78
C ILE A 115 0.31 4.05 -1.59
N SER A 116 1.38 3.51 -1.01
CA SER A 116 2.09 4.15 0.09
C SER A 116 3.00 5.28 -0.40
N LEU A 117 2.64 6.54 -0.15
CA LEU A 117 3.39 7.72 -0.60
C LEU A 117 3.28 8.86 0.42
N ASP A 118 4.36 9.16 1.13
CA ASP A 118 4.33 10.03 2.31
C ASP A 118 4.46 11.54 2.00
N GLY A 119 4.54 11.92 0.75
CA GLY A 119 4.70 13.32 0.34
C GLY A 119 5.80 13.51 -0.70
N PRO A 120 6.32 14.73 -0.88
CA PRO A 120 7.35 15.04 -1.86
C PRO A 120 8.67 14.30 -1.59
N PRO A 121 9.60 14.25 -2.58
CA PRO A 121 10.81 13.42 -2.52
C PRO A 121 11.62 13.55 -1.24
N GLU A 122 11.76 14.75 -0.71
CA GLU A 122 12.55 15.03 0.51
C GLU A 122 11.91 14.47 1.78
N ILE A 123 10.59 14.35 1.82
CA ILE A 123 9.84 13.73 2.93
C ILE A 123 9.80 12.22 2.73
N HIS A 124 9.31 11.75 1.60
CA HIS A 124 9.13 10.34 1.31
C HIS A 124 10.44 9.54 1.41
N ASN A 125 11.52 10.02 0.78
CA ASN A 125 12.79 9.31 0.70
C ASN A 125 13.56 9.27 2.02
N ARG A 126 13.16 10.06 3.01
CA ARG A 126 13.76 9.99 4.35
C ARG A 126 13.49 8.64 4.99
N SER A 127 12.24 8.22 4.95
CA SER A 127 11.78 7.00 5.63
C SER A 127 11.67 5.80 4.69
N ARG A 128 11.23 5.98 3.44
CA ARG A 128 11.02 4.88 2.50
C ARG A 128 12.22 4.68 1.57
N LYS A 129 12.97 3.61 1.84
CA LYS A 129 14.21 3.29 1.11
C LYS A 129 14.19 1.86 0.60
N PHE A 130 14.85 1.64 -0.53
CA PHE A 130 15.10 0.29 -1.02
C PHE A 130 15.98 -0.50 -0.04
N ALA A 131 15.56 -1.74 0.28
CA ALA A 131 16.30 -2.63 1.16
C ALA A 131 17.73 -2.93 0.65
N ALA A 132 17.88 -3.12 -0.66
CA ALA A 132 19.16 -3.51 -1.27
C ALA A 132 20.16 -2.36 -1.39
N THR A 133 19.70 -1.11 -1.52
CA THR A 133 20.58 0.03 -1.90
C THR A 133 20.57 1.17 -0.91
N GLY A 134 19.58 1.24 -0.02
CA GLY A 134 19.34 2.39 0.86
C GLY A 134 18.91 3.67 0.13
N LYS A 135 18.70 3.63 -1.20
CA LYS A 135 18.27 4.79 -1.98
C LYS A 135 16.78 5.07 -1.76
N GLY A 136 16.38 6.34 -1.90
CA GLY A 136 14.99 6.75 -1.88
C GLY A 136 14.17 6.15 -3.02
N THR A 137 12.86 6.05 -2.82
CA THR A 137 11.96 5.27 -3.69
C THR A 137 10.97 6.12 -4.48
N PHE A 138 10.85 7.42 -4.18
CA PHE A 138 9.88 8.34 -4.80
C PHE A 138 9.92 8.32 -6.34
N SER A 139 11.09 8.44 -6.94
CA SER A 139 11.25 8.53 -8.40
C SER A 139 10.73 7.30 -9.14
N VAL A 140 10.83 6.12 -8.53
CA VAL A 140 10.29 4.87 -9.11
C VAL A 140 8.78 4.86 -9.04
N ILE A 141 8.20 5.30 -7.92
CA ILE A 141 6.74 5.39 -7.77
C ILE A 141 6.17 6.41 -8.76
N GLU A 142 6.78 7.60 -8.85
CA GLU A 142 6.36 8.63 -9.80
C GLU A 142 6.41 8.12 -11.26
N LYS A 143 7.49 7.44 -11.64
CA LYS A 143 7.61 6.80 -12.96
C LYS A 143 6.49 5.80 -13.20
N ASN A 144 6.17 4.97 -12.22
CA ASN A 144 5.13 3.96 -12.33
C ASN A 144 3.73 4.59 -12.41
N LEU A 145 3.47 5.66 -11.68
CA LEU A 145 2.22 6.42 -11.82
C LEU A 145 2.07 7.05 -13.21
N LYS A 146 3.15 7.60 -13.79
CA LYS A 146 3.16 8.06 -15.18
C LYS A 146 2.82 6.93 -16.16
N MET A 147 3.40 5.75 -15.96
CA MET A 147 3.12 4.56 -16.77
C MET A 147 1.64 4.14 -16.66
N ILE A 148 1.07 4.17 -15.45
CA ILE A 148 -0.37 3.88 -15.25
C ILE A 148 -1.22 4.93 -15.99
N LYS A 149 -0.92 6.22 -15.86
CA LYS A 149 -1.63 7.31 -16.53
C LYS A 149 -1.61 7.15 -18.06
N GLU A 150 -0.49 6.72 -18.62
CA GLU A 150 -0.32 6.50 -20.07
C GLU A 150 -1.02 5.25 -20.58
N GLN A 151 -0.92 4.13 -19.84
CA GLN A 151 -1.37 2.83 -20.32
C GLN A 151 -2.80 2.49 -19.91
N CYS A 152 -3.25 2.98 -18.76
CA CYS A 152 -4.54 2.65 -18.19
C CYS A 152 -5.09 3.80 -17.32
N PRO A 153 -5.44 4.96 -17.92
CA PRO A 153 -5.88 6.15 -17.17
C PRO A 153 -7.08 5.88 -16.28
N ALA A 154 -7.99 4.97 -16.65
CA ALA A 154 -9.16 4.59 -15.83
C ALA A 154 -8.76 3.95 -14.49
N LEU A 155 -7.56 3.38 -14.37
CA LEU A 155 -7.07 2.81 -13.12
C LEU A 155 -6.74 3.90 -12.09
N LEU A 156 -6.46 5.14 -12.52
CA LEU A 156 -6.18 6.25 -11.60
C LEU A 156 -7.38 6.54 -10.68
N ASP A 157 -8.59 6.39 -11.17
CA ASP A 157 -9.81 6.57 -10.37
C ASP A 157 -9.97 5.53 -9.24
N LYS A 158 -9.17 4.48 -9.30
CA LYS A 158 -9.12 3.39 -8.31
C LYS A 158 -7.93 3.51 -7.36
N ILE A 159 -7.07 4.51 -7.56
CA ILE A 159 -5.89 4.75 -6.73
C ILE A 159 -6.24 5.69 -5.58
N MET A 160 -5.79 5.30 -4.40
CA MET A 160 -5.78 6.12 -3.19
C MET A 160 -4.34 6.12 -2.64
N PHE A 161 -3.92 7.22 -2.04
CA PHE A 161 -2.63 7.28 -1.36
C PHE A 161 -2.79 7.04 0.15
N ASN A 162 -1.88 6.22 0.69
CA ASN A 162 -1.69 6.08 2.13
C ASN A 162 -0.44 6.87 2.54
N VAL A 163 -0.68 7.95 3.28
CA VAL A 163 0.35 8.91 3.69
C VAL A 163 0.64 8.71 5.17
N VAL A 164 1.89 8.37 5.50
CA VAL A 164 2.35 8.45 6.89
C VAL A 164 2.92 9.84 7.11
N VAL A 165 2.18 10.65 7.87
CA VAL A 165 2.54 12.04 8.15
C VAL A 165 3.65 12.08 9.21
N ASP A 166 4.76 12.69 8.85
CA ASP A 166 5.89 12.93 9.75
C ASP A 166 5.81 14.36 10.30
N PRO A 167 5.52 14.54 11.61
CA PRO A 167 5.30 15.86 12.22
C PRO A 167 6.54 16.76 12.26
N ARG A 168 7.68 16.28 11.76
CA ARG A 168 8.90 17.11 11.57
C ARG A 168 8.83 17.96 10.31
N TYR A 169 7.79 17.84 9.50
CA TYR A 169 7.61 18.60 8.28
C TYR A 169 6.28 19.34 8.27
N SER A 170 6.28 20.54 7.67
CA SER A 170 5.06 21.31 7.50
C SER A 170 4.05 20.59 6.61
N CYS A 171 2.78 20.60 7.00
CA CYS A 171 1.67 20.08 6.22
C CYS A 171 1.49 20.80 4.87
N ASN A 172 1.97 22.06 4.76
CA ASN A 172 1.90 22.82 3.50
C ASN A 172 2.58 22.09 2.34
N LYS A 173 3.72 21.44 2.57
CA LYS A 173 4.40 20.64 1.53
C LYS A 173 3.58 19.45 1.04
N LEU A 174 2.81 18.82 1.93
CA LEU A 174 1.90 17.75 1.56
C LEU A 174 0.72 18.32 0.77
N HIS A 175 0.17 19.45 1.20
CA HIS A 175 -0.90 20.15 0.51
C HIS A 175 -0.48 20.56 -0.91
N GLU A 176 0.66 21.22 -1.07
CA GLU A 176 1.22 21.59 -2.38
C GLU A 176 1.33 20.37 -3.32
N MET A 177 1.88 19.26 -2.83
CA MET A 177 2.02 18.06 -3.65
C MET A 177 0.69 17.46 -4.06
N PHE A 178 -0.24 17.26 -3.12
CA PHE A 178 -1.47 16.50 -3.38
C PHE A 178 -2.62 17.37 -3.92
N SER A 179 -2.54 18.70 -3.81
CA SER A 179 -3.58 19.61 -4.30
C SER A 179 -3.19 20.35 -5.57
N GLU A 180 -1.90 20.70 -5.73
CA GLU A 180 -1.43 21.57 -6.81
C GLU A 180 -0.69 20.83 -7.92
N ASN A 181 -0.12 19.65 -7.62
CA ASN A 181 0.61 18.89 -8.61
C ASN A 181 -0.34 18.07 -9.49
N GLU A 182 -0.31 18.29 -10.81
CA GLU A 182 -1.17 17.63 -11.80
C GLU A 182 -1.15 16.09 -11.78
N MET A 183 -0.08 15.48 -11.25
CA MET A 183 0.04 14.03 -11.16
C MET A 183 -0.74 13.46 -9.97
N PHE A 184 -0.88 14.24 -8.90
CA PHE A 184 -1.42 13.77 -7.63
C PHE A 184 -2.74 14.45 -7.25
N SER A 185 -3.03 15.62 -7.84
CA SER A 185 -4.28 16.36 -7.57
C SER A 185 -5.52 15.57 -8.01
N GLY A 186 -6.53 15.61 -7.17
CA GLY A 186 -7.79 14.89 -7.39
C GLY A 186 -7.80 13.43 -6.99
N LEU A 187 -6.66 12.85 -6.56
CA LEU A 187 -6.60 11.50 -6.02
C LEU A 187 -6.93 11.50 -4.52
N ASN A 188 -7.59 10.44 -4.07
CA ASN A 188 -7.97 10.30 -2.67
C ASN A 188 -6.75 10.01 -1.79
N ILE A 189 -6.75 10.59 -0.58
CA ILE A 189 -5.67 10.42 0.40
C ILE A 189 -6.25 9.88 1.70
N GLN A 190 -5.59 8.88 2.25
CA GLN A 190 -5.74 8.44 3.64
C GLN A 190 -4.46 8.77 4.39
N SER A 191 -4.55 9.46 5.51
CA SER A 191 -3.37 9.83 6.30
C SER A 191 -3.38 9.19 7.69
N THR A 192 -2.17 8.93 8.19
CA THR A 192 -1.91 8.42 9.54
C THR A 192 -0.66 9.11 10.07
N LEU A 193 -0.65 9.50 11.34
CA LEU A 193 0.57 10.00 11.98
C LEU A 193 1.60 8.88 12.12
N ILE A 194 2.87 9.25 12.03
CA ILE A 194 3.96 8.32 12.34
C ILE A 194 3.87 7.93 13.82
N ASP A 195 4.05 6.63 14.08
CA ASP A 195 4.02 6.09 15.45
C ASP A 195 5.45 5.99 15.98
N ASP A 196 5.75 6.73 17.04
CA ASP A 196 7.07 6.74 17.70
C ASP A 196 7.45 5.39 18.31
N PHE A 197 6.47 4.59 18.68
CA PHE A 197 6.72 3.27 19.25
C PHE A 197 7.42 2.33 18.27
N PHE A 198 7.11 2.48 16.98
CA PHE A 198 7.70 1.67 15.90
C PHE A 198 8.72 2.44 15.06
N SER A 199 9.11 3.65 15.45
CA SER A 199 10.09 4.43 14.70
C SER A 199 11.51 4.18 15.21
N ILE A 200 12.46 4.02 14.29
CA ILE A 200 13.90 3.93 14.61
C ILE A 200 14.41 5.26 15.19
N GLU A 201 13.84 6.36 14.75
CA GLU A 201 14.15 7.71 15.21
C GLU A 201 12.97 8.26 16.01
N LYS A 202 13.23 8.80 17.20
CA LYS A 202 12.18 9.52 17.94
C LYS A 202 11.70 10.71 17.10
N VAL A 203 10.39 10.82 16.98
CA VAL A 203 9.73 11.92 16.27
C VAL A 203 9.42 13.01 17.28
N VAL A 204 10.11 14.14 17.16
CA VAL A 204 9.78 15.35 17.90
C VAL A 204 9.03 16.26 16.94
N PRO A 205 7.76 16.58 17.20
CA PRO A 205 6.97 17.46 16.33
C PRO A 205 7.65 18.84 16.19
N ASP A 206 7.62 19.37 14.97
CA ASP A 206 7.96 20.78 14.74
C ASP A 206 6.88 21.66 15.38
N GLU A 207 7.29 22.81 15.94
CA GLU A 207 6.34 23.77 16.50
C GLU A 207 5.30 24.23 15.48
N VAL A 208 5.70 24.39 14.22
CA VAL A 208 4.81 24.77 13.10
C VAL A 208 3.76 23.70 12.88
N TYR A 209 4.14 22.41 12.89
CA TYR A 209 3.19 21.31 12.73
C TYR A 209 2.13 21.29 13.84
N VAL A 210 2.55 21.51 15.10
CA VAL A 210 1.62 21.56 16.26
C VAL A 210 0.63 22.71 16.09
N ILE A 211 1.09 23.88 15.66
CA ILE A 211 0.23 25.05 15.41
C ILE A 211 -0.75 24.78 14.26
N GLU A 212 -0.29 24.22 13.13
CA GLU A 212 -1.14 23.87 11.98
C GLU A 212 -2.24 22.88 12.36
N GLN A 213 -1.97 21.89 13.21
CA GLN A 213 -2.95 20.93 13.69
C GLN A 213 -3.96 21.54 14.69
N ALA A 214 -3.58 22.60 15.40
CA ALA A 214 -4.45 23.29 16.35
C ALA A 214 -5.41 24.28 15.66
N ILE A 215 -5.12 24.69 14.42
CA ILE A 215 -5.91 25.68 13.66
C ILE A 215 -6.92 25.01 12.70
N ASN A 216 -6.67 23.78 12.28
CA ASN A 216 -7.54 22.98 11.39
C ASN A 216 -8.41 22.01 12.16
#